data_88819fed70e7bbcdda1be6a21ebdb3aa
#
_entry.id   88819fed70e7bbcdda1be6a21ebdb3aa
#
_cell.length_a   1.000
_cell.length_b   1.000
_cell.length_c   1.000
_cell.angle_alpha   90.00
_cell.angle_beta   90.00
_cell.angle_gamma   90.00
#
_symmetry.space_group_name_H-M   'P 1'
#
loop_
_entity.id
_entity.type
_entity.pdbx_description
1 polymer ?
#
loop_
_entity_poly.entity_id
_entity_poly.type
_entity_poly.pdbx_seq_one_letter_code
_entity_poly.pdbx_strand_id
1 'polypeptide(L)' 'MKFNYNGLWKVLIDKNMKKKDLIDKTGISPTTISKMVRGDAVSLMIIGKICKELGTDIGDLICIEKSVKEEK' A
#
# COMPACT_ATOMS: atom_id res chain seq x y z
N MET A 1 -3.52 15.43 3.19
CA MET A 1 -3.69 14.54 2.03
C MET A 1 -3.65 13.10 2.49
N LYS A 2 -4.56 12.31 2.00
CA LYS A 2 -4.58 10.91 2.34
C LYS A 2 -4.32 10.07 1.11
N PHE A 3 -3.73 8.91 1.33
CA PHE A 3 -3.45 7.98 0.25
C PHE A 3 -4.35 6.76 0.43
N ASN A 4 -4.72 6.18 -0.70
CA ASN A 4 -5.60 5.03 -0.69
C ASN A 4 -4.80 3.82 -1.13
N TYR A 5 -4.69 2.83 -0.28
CA TYR A 5 -3.91 1.62 -0.56
C TYR A 5 -4.80 0.42 -0.88
N ASN A 6 -6.03 0.68 -1.28
CA ASN A 6 -6.96 -0.41 -1.57
C ASN A 6 -6.46 -1.34 -2.66
N GLY A 7 -5.73 -0.79 -3.63
CA GLY A 7 -5.13 -1.62 -4.68
C GLY A 7 -4.21 -2.67 -4.10
N LEU A 8 -3.42 -2.26 -3.11
CA LEU A 8 -2.51 -3.19 -2.44
C LEU A 8 -3.29 -4.30 -1.75
N TRP A 9 -4.34 -3.93 -1.00
CA TRP A 9 -5.10 -4.93 -0.27
C TRP A 9 -5.78 -5.91 -1.22
N LYS A 10 -6.24 -5.42 -2.37
CA LYS A 10 -6.85 -6.28 -3.38
C LYS A 10 -5.84 -7.25 -3.96
N VAL A 11 -4.62 -6.78 -4.23
CA VAL A 11 -3.58 -7.66 -4.76
C VAL A 11 -3.24 -8.75 -3.76
N LEU A 12 -3.19 -8.41 -2.48
CA LEU A 12 -2.92 -9.42 -1.45
C LEU A 12 -4.01 -10.47 -1.43
N ILE A 13 -5.26 -10.05 -1.51
CA ILE A 13 -6.37 -10.99 -1.53
C ILE A 13 -6.28 -11.90 -2.75
N ASP A 14 -5.98 -11.33 -3.92
CA ASP A 14 -5.86 -12.10 -5.14
C ASP A 14 -4.75 -13.13 -5.06
N LYS A 15 -3.70 -12.83 -4.30
CA LYS A 15 -2.57 -13.74 -4.14
C LYS A 15 -2.68 -14.63 -2.92
N ASN A 16 -3.83 -14.54 -2.22
CA ASN A 16 -4.05 -15.33 -1.01
C ASN A 16 -3.01 -15.01 0.05
N MET A 17 -2.61 -13.75 0.17
CA MET A 17 -1.63 -13.31 1.14
C MET A 17 -2.26 -12.47 2.21
N LYS A 18 -1.73 -12.56 3.42
CA LYS A 18 -2.15 -11.72 4.51
C LYS A 18 -1.12 -10.62 4.71
N LYS A 19 -1.47 -9.58 5.46
CA LYS A 19 -0.52 -8.51 5.76
C LYS A 19 0.74 -9.06 6.41
N LYS A 20 0.60 -10.08 7.23
CA LYS A 20 1.73 -10.70 7.88
C LYS A 20 2.69 -11.30 6.85
N ASP A 21 2.14 -11.93 5.81
CA ASP A 21 2.96 -12.51 4.76
C ASP A 21 3.75 -11.44 4.03
N LEU A 22 3.14 -10.29 3.81
CA LEU A 22 3.81 -9.19 3.16
C LEU A 22 4.96 -8.68 4.02
N ILE A 23 4.74 -8.56 5.32
CA ILE A 23 5.78 -8.15 6.25
C ILE A 23 6.95 -9.13 6.19
N ASP A 24 6.65 -10.42 6.22
CA ASP A 24 7.70 -11.42 6.21
C ASP A 24 8.50 -11.41 4.91
N LYS A 25 7.84 -11.17 3.80
CA LYS A 25 8.53 -11.21 2.52
C LYS A 25 9.30 -9.93 2.19
N THR A 26 8.84 -8.80 2.66
CA THR A 26 9.48 -7.53 2.33
C THR A 26 10.35 -6.99 3.43
N GLY A 27 10.18 -7.48 4.65
CA GLY A 27 10.94 -6.97 5.78
C GLY A 27 10.46 -5.63 6.31
N ILE A 28 9.31 -5.14 5.84
CA ILE A 28 8.80 -3.87 6.36
C ILE A 28 8.20 -4.11 7.73
N SER A 29 8.08 -3.05 8.52
CA SER A 29 7.62 -3.19 9.89
C SER A 29 6.11 -3.20 9.99
N PRO A 30 5.55 -3.80 11.04
CA PRO A 30 4.10 -3.74 11.26
C PRO A 30 3.60 -2.31 11.41
N THR A 31 4.44 -1.42 11.94
CA THR A 31 4.07 -0.01 12.08
C THR A 31 3.84 0.61 10.70
N THR A 32 4.64 0.24 9.72
CA THR A 32 4.47 0.74 8.37
C THR A 32 3.14 0.28 7.79
N ILE A 33 2.78 -0.98 8.02
CA ILE A 33 1.49 -1.50 7.56
C ILE A 33 0.35 -0.72 8.22
N SER A 34 0.47 -0.42 9.50
CA SER A 34 -0.55 0.35 10.21
C SER A 34 -0.71 1.74 9.62
N LYS A 35 0.39 2.37 9.23
CA LYS A 35 0.32 3.67 8.60
C LYS A 35 -0.43 3.60 7.27
N MET A 36 -0.17 2.55 6.50
CA MET A 36 -0.84 2.38 5.22
C MET A 36 -2.33 2.14 5.41
N VAL A 37 -2.71 1.40 6.43
CA VAL A 37 -4.13 1.18 6.72
C VAL A 37 -4.83 2.50 7.03
N ARG A 38 -4.13 3.42 7.69
CA ARG A 38 -4.71 4.72 8.00
C ARG A 38 -4.67 5.70 6.82
N GLY A 39 -3.99 5.35 5.74
CA GLY A 39 -3.87 6.25 4.60
C GLY A 39 -2.73 7.24 4.73
N ASP A 40 -1.78 6.97 5.63
CA ASP A 40 -0.63 7.85 5.80
C ASP A 40 0.41 7.57 4.73
N ALA A 41 1.25 8.54 4.46
CA ALA A 41 2.31 8.38 3.47
C ALA A 41 3.42 7.48 4.01
N VAL A 42 4.01 6.68 3.14
CA VAL A 42 5.19 5.91 3.49
C VAL A 42 6.22 6.17 2.39
N SER A 43 7.47 5.80 2.63
CA SER A 43 8.52 6.13 1.69
C SER A 43 8.37 5.34 0.39
N LEU A 44 8.85 5.94 -0.70
CA LEU A 44 8.82 5.26 -1.99
C LEU A 44 9.69 4.02 -1.98
N MET A 45 10.72 3.99 -1.17
CA MET A 45 11.54 2.80 -1.07
C MET A 45 10.73 1.62 -0.56
N ILE A 46 9.88 1.86 0.42
CA ILE A 46 9.02 0.81 0.96
C ILE A 46 8.02 0.37 -0.10
N ILE A 47 7.42 1.34 -0.79
CA ILE A 47 6.47 1.03 -1.85
C ILE A 47 7.16 0.23 -2.95
N GLY A 48 8.38 0.60 -3.30
CA GLY A 48 9.15 -0.11 -4.31
C GLY A 48 9.41 -1.56 -3.93
N LYS A 49 9.72 -1.81 -2.66
CA LYS A 49 9.93 -3.17 -2.20
C LYS A 49 8.68 -4.00 -2.34
N ILE A 50 7.55 -3.42 -2.02
CA ILE A 50 6.27 -4.11 -2.13
C ILE A 50 5.96 -4.39 -3.60
N CYS A 51 6.15 -3.42 -4.47
CA CYS A 51 5.91 -3.60 -5.90
C CYS A 51 6.76 -4.73 -6.45
N LYS A 52 8.03 -4.77 -6.06
CA LYS A 52 8.93 -5.79 -6.55
C LYS A 52 8.49 -7.16 -6.08
N GLU A 53 8.08 -7.26 -4.83
CA GLU A 53 7.67 -8.54 -4.28
C GLU A 53 6.40 -9.06 -4.93
N LEU A 54 5.46 -8.17 -5.22
CA LEU A 54 4.18 -8.56 -5.76
C LEU A 54 4.11 -8.52 -7.30
N GLY A 55 5.14 -8.02 -7.93
CA GLY A 55 5.16 -7.93 -9.39
C GLY A 55 4.18 -6.91 -9.93
N THR A 56 3.98 -5.82 -9.22
CA THR A 56 3.02 -4.79 -9.61
C THR A 56 3.72 -3.45 -9.71
N ASP A 57 3.00 -2.45 -10.20
CA ASP A 57 3.53 -1.11 -10.28
C ASP A 57 2.86 -0.26 -9.21
N ILE A 58 3.42 0.91 -8.94
CA ILE A 58 2.91 1.80 -7.91
C ILE A 58 1.44 2.14 -8.16
N GLY A 59 1.08 2.44 -9.38
CA GLY A 59 -0.29 2.80 -9.70
C GLY A 59 -1.31 1.69 -9.46
N ASP A 60 -0.84 0.46 -9.38
CA ASP A 60 -1.72 -0.66 -9.10
C ASP A 60 -2.04 -0.77 -7.61
N LEU A 61 -1.20 -0.18 -6.78
CA LEU A 61 -1.32 -0.33 -5.33
C LEU A 61 -1.89 0.90 -4.63
N ILE A 62 -1.57 2.09 -5.12
CA ILE A 62 -1.84 3.31 -4.40
C ILE A 62 -2.48 4.35 -5.30
N CYS A 63 -3.39 5.10 -4.75
CA CYS A 63 -3.87 6.30 -5.42
C CYS A 63 -4.10 7.36 -4.37
N ILE A 64 -4.22 8.61 -4.80
CA ILE A 64 -4.48 9.70 -3.89
C ILE A 64 -5.96 9.75 -3.64
N GLU A 65 -6.34 9.82 -2.37
CA GLU A 65 -7.73 9.87 -2.01
C GLU A 65 -8.27 11.22 -2.33
N LYS A 66 -9.36 11.30 -3.07
CA LYS A 66 -9.95 12.55 -3.43
C LYS A 66 -11.07 12.91 -2.49
N SER A 67 -11.18 14.22 -2.22
CA SER A 67 -12.24 14.69 -1.40
C SER A 67 -13.12 15.57 -2.26
N VAL A 68 -14.40 15.54 -2.05
CA VAL A 68 -15.29 16.36 -2.78
C VAL A 68 -14.94 17.81 -2.67
N LYS A 69 -14.44 18.22 -1.50
CA LYS A 69 -14.12 19.55 -1.30
C LYS A 69 -12.95 20.03 -1.99
N GLU A 70 -12.14 19.14 -2.51
CA GLU A 70 -10.98 19.56 -3.09
C GLU A 70 -11.16 20.03 -4.44
N GLU A 71 -12.22 19.96 -5.00
CA GLU A 71 -12.30 20.31 -6.22
C GLU A 71 -12.32 21.63 -6.39
N LYS A 72 -12.10 22.36 -6.07
CA LYS A 72 -12.06 23.57 -6.29
C LYS A 72 -11.25 24.09 -6.60
#